data_ff5b598a998c8e37ae2836c47506e19f
#
_entry.id   ff5b598a998c8e37ae2836c47506e19f
#
_cell.length_a   1.000
_cell.length_b   1.000
_cell.length_c   1.000
_cell.angle_alpha   90.00
_cell.angle_beta   90.00
_cell.angle_gamma   90.00
#
_symmetry.space_group_name_H-M   'P 1'
#
loop_
_entity.id
_entity.type
_entity.pdbx_description
1 polymer ?
#
loop_
_entity_poly.entity_id
_entity_poly.type
_entity_poly.pdbx_seq_one_letter_code
_entity_poly.pdbx_strand_id
1 'polypeptide(L)'
;MNDFYKKSRGPVPEWGIAVAILNPDRIILKAPGIANISFFRMKEVIKHELNHIYLYRIPQHHSMPSWFKEGMAMRSSNEFSLLHKIEISNSYWKKQTLPLQRLRNFSTYSKGRVKLVYGESAAAVEALEYYYGKDILISILNKMRLGSDFQQALESASGEELLDFQIKFELYLENNFNWVFLLRASKYIFVILPIILILGFIYHRRRGKKIVKQWEIEEQLEDLERNEELPN
;
A
#
# COMPACT_ATOMS: atom_id res chain seq x y z
N MET A 1 26.15 -12.46 -14.16
CA MET A 1 25.42 -11.20 -14.30
C MET A 1 25.31 -10.73 -15.76
N ASN A 2 26.37 -10.80 -16.56
CA ASN A 2 26.35 -10.38 -17.98
C ASN A 2 25.35 -11.14 -18.88
N ASP A 3 25.04 -12.41 -18.61
CA ASP A 3 24.16 -13.24 -19.43
C ASP A 3 22.69 -12.82 -19.37
N PHE A 4 22.21 -12.34 -18.23
CA PHE A 4 20.85 -11.84 -18.07
C PHE A 4 20.59 -10.64 -18.99
N TYR A 5 21.47 -9.65 -18.96
CA TYR A 5 21.35 -8.45 -19.80
C TYR A 5 21.55 -8.72 -21.30
N LYS A 6 22.42 -9.65 -21.66
CA LYS A 6 22.62 -10.05 -23.06
C LYS A 6 21.39 -10.75 -23.65
N LYS A 7 20.70 -11.57 -22.84
CA LYS A 7 19.53 -12.34 -23.29
C LYS A 7 18.23 -11.54 -23.26
N SER A 8 18.16 -10.45 -22.48
CA SER A 8 16.95 -9.63 -22.32
C SER A 8 16.57 -8.79 -23.55
N ARG A 9 17.45 -8.66 -24.54
CA ARG A 9 17.24 -7.92 -25.80
C ARG A 9 16.77 -6.46 -25.66
N GLY A 10 16.91 -5.84 -24.47
CA GLY A 10 16.50 -4.46 -24.23
C GLY A 10 17.06 -3.89 -22.94
N PRO A 11 16.91 -2.60 -22.69
CA PRO A 11 17.37 -1.97 -21.46
C PRO A 11 16.55 -2.48 -20.27
N VAL A 12 17.15 -3.38 -19.50
CA VAL A 12 16.58 -3.84 -18.23
C VAL A 12 17.27 -3.08 -17.12
N PRO A 13 16.55 -2.44 -16.20
CA PRO A 13 17.14 -1.77 -15.07
C PRO A 13 18.00 -2.72 -14.23
N GLU A 14 19.08 -2.23 -13.64
CA GLU A 14 19.99 -3.05 -12.81
C GLU A 14 19.25 -3.80 -11.67
N TRP A 15 18.21 -3.18 -11.13
CA TRP A 15 17.36 -3.74 -10.09
C TRP A 15 16.33 -4.76 -10.62
N GLY A 16 16.18 -4.90 -11.95
CA GLY A 16 15.25 -5.87 -12.55
C GLY A 16 15.65 -7.29 -12.20
N ILE A 17 14.69 -8.10 -11.74
CA ILE A 17 14.87 -9.50 -11.35
C ILE A 17 14.53 -10.43 -12.51
N ALA A 18 13.53 -10.05 -13.30
CA ALA A 18 13.04 -10.80 -14.45
C ALA A 18 12.70 -9.86 -15.60
N VAL A 19 12.44 -10.43 -16.75
CA VAL A 19 11.91 -9.73 -17.93
C VAL A 19 11.16 -10.72 -18.81
N ALA A 20 9.97 -10.31 -19.25
CA ALA A 20 9.23 -11.00 -20.29
C ALA A 20 9.73 -10.55 -21.68
N ILE A 21 10.07 -11.51 -22.52
CA ILE A 21 10.33 -11.31 -23.94
C ILE A 21 9.09 -11.79 -24.69
N LEU A 22 8.55 -10.93 -25.55
CA LEU A 22 7.23 -11.10 -26.11
C LEU A 22 7.25 -11.74 -27.52
N ASN A 23 8.44 -11.92 -28.10
CA ASN A 23 8.58 -12.62 -29.40
C ASN A 23 9.97 -13.25 -29.55
N PRO A 24 10.12 -14.59 -29.40
CA PRO A 24 9.12 -15.53 -28.88
C PRO A 24 8.91 -15.36 -27.37
N ASP A 25 7.75 -15.78 -26.88
CA ASP A 25 7.39 -15.65 -25.46
C ASP A 25 8.39 -16.39 -24.57
N ARG A 26 9.13 -15.63 -23.74
CA ARG A 26 10.12 -16.15 -22.79
C ARG A 26 10.16 -15.27 -21.56
N ILE A 27 10.36 -15.90 -20.43
CA ILE A 27 10.70 -15.17 -19.19
C ILE A 27 12.15 -15.48 -18.85
N ILE A 28 12.96 -14.44 -18.75
CA ILE A 28 14.34 -14.54 -18.31
C ILE A 28 14.42 -14.06 -16.87
N LEU A 29 14.94 -14.92 -15.99
CA LEU A 29 15.05 -14.66 -14.55
C LEU A 29 16.53 -14.61 -14.16
N LYS A 30 16.86 -13.71 -13.24
CA LYS A 30 18.11 -13.82 -12.49
C LYS A 30 17.99 -15.02 -11.54
N ALA A 31 19.06 -15.82 -11.44
CA ALA A 31 19.06 -16.93 -10.47
C ALA A 31 18.78 -16.41 -9.05
N PRO A 32 18.04 -17.13 -8.21
CA PRO A 32 17.65 -16.67 -6.88
C PRO A 32 18.81 -16.20 -6.01
N GLY A 33 19.94 -16.92 -6.04
CA GLY A 33 21.14 -16.54 -5.31
C GLY A 33 21.80 -15.25 -5.81
N ILE A 34 21.65 -14.91 -7.10
CA ILE A 34 22.12 -13.64 -7.68
C ILE A 34 21.16 -12.50 -7.39
N ALA A 35 19.85 -12.79 -7.43
CA ALA A 35 18.79 -11.82 -7.17
C ALA A 35 18.57 -11.56 -5.66
N ASN A 36 19.14 -12.41 -4.80
CA ASN A 36 18.93 -12.40 -3.35
C ASN A 36 17.44 -12.38 -2.95
N ILE A 37 16.67 -13.27 -3.57
CA ILE A 37 15.22 -13.40 -3.34
C ILE A 37 14.85 -14.81 -2.91
N SER A 38 13.78 -14.93 -2.13
CA SER A 38 13.21 -16.21 -1.74
C SER A 38 12.53 -16.91 -2.93
N PHE A 39 12.37 -18.22 -2.83
CA PHE A 39 11.61 -19.00 -3.82
C PHE A 39 10.14 -18.55 -3.93
N PHE A 40 9.55 -18.13 -2.81
CA PHE A 40 8.21 -17.56 -2.80
C PHE A 40 8.14 -16.27 -3.64
N ARG A 41 9.10 -15.37 -3.43
CA ARG A 41 9.20 -14.13 -4.21
C ARG A 41 9.41 -14.39 -5.70
N MET A 42 10.15 -15.44 -6.06
CA MET A 42 10.33 -15.82 -7.45
C MET A 42 8.99 -16.20 -8.11
N LYS A 43 8.11 -16.92 -7.41
CA LYS A 43 6.76 -17.25 -7.95
C LYS A 43 5.94 -16.01 -8.25
N GLU A 44 6.00 -15.00 -7.39
CA GLU A 44 5.32 -13.71 -7.62
C GLU A 44 5.89 -13.03 -8.87
N VAL A 45 7.20 -12.94 -8.98
CA VAL A 45 7.88 -12.36 -10.16
C VAL A 45 7.49 -13.11 -11.45
N ILE A 46 7.44 -14.44 -11.43
CA ILE A 46 7.02 -15.22 -12.62
C ILE A 46 5.56 -14.90 -12.98
N LYS A 47 4.65 -14.79 -12.02
CA LYS A 47 3.25 -14.43 -12.27
C LYS A 47 3.14 -13.02 -12.87
N HIS A 48 3.96 -12.08 -12.38
CA HIS A 48 4.07 -10.72 -12.91
C HIS A 48 4.44 -10.74 -14.40
N GLU A 49 5.51 -11.42 -14.74
CA GLU A 49 5.99 -11.52 -16.13
C GLU A 49 5.02 -12.29 -17.04
N LEU A 50 4.36 -13.35 -16.52
CA LEU A 50 3.31 -14.05 -17.25
C LEU A 50 2.12 -13.14 -17.57
N ASN A 51 1.77 -12.22 -16.69
CA ASN A 51 0.72 -11.25 -16.95
C ASN A 51 1.08 -10.36 -18.14
N HIS A 52 2.33 -9.90 -18.25
CA HIS A 52 2.78 -9.14 -19.41
C HIS A 52 2.68 -9.94 -20.73
N ILE A 53 3.04 -11.23 -20.73
CA ILE A 53 2.88 -12.10 -21.90
C ILE A 53 1.40 -12.24 -22.24
N TYR A 54 0.52 -12.43 -21.25
CA TYR A 54 -0.92 -12.53 -21.46
C TYR A 54 -1.47 -11.25 -22.09
N LEU A 55 -1.18 -10.09 -21.52
CA LEU A 55 -1.65 -8.81 -22.02
C LEU A 55 -1.12 -8.51 -23.44
N TYR A 56 0.11 -8.93 -23.77
CA TYR A 56 0.69 -8.75 -25.09
C TYR A 56 -0.09 -9.51 -26.19
N ARG A 57 -0.75 -10.60 -25.86
CA ARG A 57 -1.56 -11.39 -26.82
C ARG A 57 -2.93 -10.78 -27.11
N ILE A 58 -3.31 -9.73 -26.37
CA ILE A 58 -4.55 -9.00 -26.64
C ILE A 58 -4.29 -8.06 -27.81
N PRO A 59 -5.13 -8.09 -28.88
CA PRO A 59 -5.06 -7.12 -29.95
C PRO A 59 -5.07 -5.68 -29.39
N GLN A 60 -4.32 -4.77 -30.04
CA GLN A 60 -4.18 -3.38 -29.59
C GLN A 60 -3.47 -3.20 -28.23
N HIS A 61 -2.72 -4.22 -27.76
CA HIS A 61 -1.97 -4.16 -26.49
C HIS A 61 -1.03 -2.94 -26.39
N HIS A 62 -0.53 -2.45 -27.52
CA HIS A 62 0.34 -1.27 -27.59
C HIS A 62 -0.37 0.04 -27.20
N SER A 63 -1.68 0.11 -27.33
CA SER A 63 -2.50 1.24 -26.89
C SER A 63 -2.83 1.21 -25.39
N MET A 64 -2.52 0.08 -24.71
CA MET A 64 -2.79 -0.09 -23.29
C MET A 64 -1.81 0.74 -22.44
N PRO A 65 -2.31 1.59 -21.51
CA PRO A 65 -1.45 2.41 -20.65
C PRO A 65 -0.52 1.60 -19.77
N SER A 66 0.69 2.10 -19.52
CA SER A 66 1.66 1.39 -18.67
C SER A 66 1.13 1.15 -17.26
N TRP A 67 0.43 2.13 -16.67
CA TRP A 67 -0.16 1.96 -15.34
C TRP A 67 -1.14 0.79 -15.27
N PHE A 68 -1.93 0.60 -16.32
CA PHE A 68 -2.89 -0.52 -16.35
C PHE A 68 -2.16 -1.86 -16.49
N LYS A 69 -1.14 -1.96 -17.37
CA LYS A 69 -0.33 -3.17 -17.53
C LYS A 69 0.38 -3.56 -16.25
N GLU A 70 1.08 -2.61 -15.63
CA GLU A 70 1.84 -2.85 -14.40
C GLU A 70 0.91 -3.09 -13.20
N GLY A 71 -0.19 -2.33 -13.12
CA GLY A 71 -1.20 -2.53 -12.08
C GLY A 71 -1.82 -3.92 -12.13
N MET A 72 -2.18 -4.41 -13.31
CA MET A 72 -2.66 -5.78 -13.54
C MET A 72 -1.61 -6.82 -13.14
N ALA A 73 -0.35 -6.62 -13.53
CA ALA A 73 0.74 -7.52 -13.20
C ALA A 73 0.96 -7.62 -11.69
N MET A 74 1.00 -6.48 -10.98
CA MET A 74 1.14 -6.44 -9.53
C MET A 74 -0.05 -7.05 -8.77
N ARG A 75 -1.27 -6.82 -9.27
CA ARG A 75 -2.48 -7.42 -8.67
C ARG A 75 -2.49 -8.94 -8.84
N SER A 76 -2.22 -9.43 -10.05
CA SER A 76 -2.22 -10.86 -10.36
C SER A 76 -1.10 -11.64 -9.67
N SER A 77 0.05 -11.00 -9.43
CA SER A 77 1.20 -11.59 -8.75
C SER A 77 1.16 -11.51 -7.22
N ASN A 78 0.19 -10.76 -6.67
CA ASN A 78 0.08 -10.47 -5.23
C ASN A 78 1.25 -9.62 -4.69
N GLU A 79 1.88 -8.81 -5.55
CA GLU A 79 2.99 -7.93 -5.17
C GLU A 79 2.54 -6.64 -4.50
N PHE A 80 1.26 -6.26 -4.62
CA PHE A 80 0.73 -5.05 -4.01
C PHE A 80 0.62 -5.19 -2.49
N SER A 81 1.70 -4.91 -1.80
CA SER A 81 1.89 -5.11 -0.37
C SER A 81 1.56 -3.87 0.47
N LEU A 82 1.49 -4.05 1.80
CA LEU A 82 1.34 -2.95 2.76
C LEU A 82 2.42 -1.86 2.59
N LEU A 83 3.64 -2.22 2.20
CA LEU A 83 4.71 -1.24 1.97
C LEU A 83 4.37 -0.28 0.82
N HIS A 84 3.78 -0.77 -0.26
CA HIS A 84 3.29 0.09 -1.35
C HIS A 84 2.18 1.02 -0.86
N LYS A 85 1.26 0.52 -0.05
CA LYS A 85 0.17 1.31 0.54
C LYS A 85 0.71 2.43 1.45
N ILE A 86 1.75 2.15 2.23
CA ILE A 86 2.44 3.16 3.05
C ILE A 86 3.14 4.22 2.17
N GLU A 87 3.79 3.81 1.09
CA GLU A 87 4.45 4.75 0.17
C GLU A 87 3.44 5.65 -0.54
N ILE A 88 2.32 5.11 -1.02
CA ILE A 88 1.21 5.89 -1.61
C ILE A 88 0.67 6.89 -0.60
N SER A 89 0.36 6.46 0.61
CA SER A 89 -0.12 7.34 1.68
C SER A 89 0.84 8.50 1.95
N ASN A 90 2.15 8.21 2.04
CA ASN A 90 3.17 9.23 2.23
C ASN A 90 3.25 10.22 1.06
N SER A 91 3.09 9.73 -0.16
CA SER A 91 3.09 10.54 -1.37
C SER A 91 1.84 11.41 -1.45
N TYR A 92 0.68 10.86 -1.11
CA TYR A 92 -0.58 11.58 -1.04
C TYR A 92 -0.49 12.79 -0.09
N TRP A 93 -0.03 12.58 1.15
CA TRP A 93 0.16 13.65 2.13
C TRP A 93 1.16 14.74 1.71
N LYS A 94 2.17 14.36 0.92
CA LYS A 94 3.15 15.30 0.37
C LYS A 94 2.68 15.96 -0.93
N LYS A 95 1.48 15.66 -1.42
CA LYS A 95 0.96 16.09 -2.74
C LYS A 95 1.91 15.71 -3.88
N GLN A 96 2.46 14.50 -3.83
CA GLN A 96 3.44 13.96 -4.79
C GLN A 96 2.91 12.77 -5.59
N THR A 97 1.63 12.45 -5.45
CA THR A 97 0.93 11.46 -6.30
C THR A 97 0.94 11.89 -7.76
N LEU A 98 0.96 10.91 -8.65
CA LEU A 98 1.05 11.18 -10.09
C LEU A 98 -0.31 10.94 -10.75
N PRO A 99 -0.75 11.85 -11.64
CA PRO A 99 -1.89 11.58 -12.52
C PRO A 99 -1.64 10.32 -13.37
N LEU A 100 -2.68 9.57 -13.68
CA LEU A 100 -2.58 8.31 -14.45
C LEU A 100 -1.87 8.50 -15.80
N GLN A 101 -2.07 9.65 -16.45
CA GLN A 101 -1.39 9.97 -17.72
C GLN A 101 0.13 10.08 -17.57
N ARG A 102 0.65 10.42 -16.39
CA ARG A 102 2.09 10.48 -16.09
C ARG A 102 2.68 9.15 -15.67
N LEU A 103 1.85 8.15 -15.33
CA LEU A 103 2.29 6.79 -15.02
C LEU A 103 2.67 6.04 -16.32
N ARG A 104 3.68 6.57 -17.01
CA ARG A 104 4.29 6.05 -18.26
C ARG A 104 5.77 5.79 -18.02
N ASN A 105 6.44 5.07 -18.91
CA ASN A 105 7.90 4.93 -18.97
C ASN A 105 8.59 4.71 -17.60
N PHE A 106 8.25 3.62 -16.95
CA PHE A 106 8.73 3.28 -15.60
C PHE A 106 10.26 3.27 -15.47
N SER A 107 10.97 3.01 -16.59
CA SER A 107 12.44 3.02 -16.64
C SER A 107 13.07 4.41 -16.43
N THR A 108 12.30 5.50 -16.58
CA THR A 108 12.82 6.86 -16.40
C THR A 108 12.81 7.33 -14.96
N TYR A 109 12.14 6.58 -14.06
CA TYR A 109 12.07 6.94 -12.65
C TYR A 109 13.25 6.42 -11.85
N SER A 110 13.69 7.19 -10.85
CA SER A 110 14.69 6.71 -9.88
C SER A 110 14.17 5.51 -9.10
N LYS A 111 15.07 4.65 -8.61
CA LYS A 111 14.73 3.41 -7.87
C LYS A 111 13.72 3.63 -6.73
N GLY A 112 13.82 4.75 -6.00
CA GLY A 112 12.87 5.10 -4.94
C GLY A 112 11.48 5.46 -5.46
N ARG A 113 11.39 6.16 -6.60
CA ARG A 113 10.12 6.59 -7.17
C ARG A 113 9.41 5.49 -7.95
N VAL A 114 10.17 4.54 -8.50
CA VAL A 114 9.63 3.37 -9.20
C VAL A 114 8.65 2.58 -8.34
N LYS A 115 8.98 2.32 -7.07
CA LYS A 115 8.07 1.62 -6.16
C LYS A 115 6.72 2.32 -5.99
N LEU A 116 6.75 3.66 -5.87
CA LEU A 116 5.53 4.46 -5.78
C LEU A 116 4.70 4.32 -7.06
N VAL A 117 5.33 4.45 -8.22
CA VAL A 117 4.66 4.36 -9.53
C VAL A 117 4.00 2.99 -9.73
N TYR A 118 4.68 1.91 -9.36
CA TYR A 118 4.10 0.56 -9.34
C TYR A 118 2.93 0.45 -8.35
N GLY A 119 3.10 0.99 -7.15
CA GLY A 119 2.05 1.02 -6.14
C GLY A 119 0.82 1.80 -6.58
N GLU A 120 1.00 3.01 -7.14
CA GLU A 120 -0.10 3.82 -7.67
C GLU A 120 -0.81 3.12 -8.84
N SER A 121 -0.07 2.41 -9.70
CA SER A 121 -0.64 1.61 -10.79
C SER A 121 -1.51 0.47 -10.28
N ALA A 122 -1.04 -0.25 -9.25
CA ALA A 122 -1.83 -1.31 -8.62
C ALA A 122 -3.07 -0.75 -7.90
N ALA A 123 -2.93 0.39 -7.22
CA ALA A 123 -4.05 1.08 -6.57
C ALA A 123 -5.08 1.58 -7.60
N ALA A 124 -4.66 2.03 -8.79
CA ALA A 124 -5.58 2.43 -9.85
C ALA A 124 -6.39 1.24 -10.38
N VAL A 125 -5.76 0.08 -10.55
CA VAL A 125 -6.48 -1.15 -10.92
C VAL A 125 -7.43 -1.60 -9.81
N GLU A 126 -7.03 -1.49 -8.54
CA GLU A 126 -7.91 -1.76 -7.38
C GLU A 126 -9.10 -0.77 -7.34
N ALA A 127 -8.88 0.50 -7.67
CA ALA A 127 -9.94 1.51 -7.76
C ALA A 127 -10.95 1.20 -8.88
N LEU A 128 -10.51 0.68 -10.04
CA LEU A 128 -11.43 0.21 -11.08
C LEU A 128 -12.36 -0.89 -10.54
N GLU A 129 -11.79 -1.90 -9.87
CA GLU A 129 -12.59 -2.97 -9.26
C GLU A 129 -13.53 -2.45 -8.16
N TYR A 130 -13.09 -1.44 -7.41
CA TYR A 130 -13.87 -0.84 -6.32
C TYR A 130 -15.12 -0.11 -6.83
N TYR A 131 -14.97 0.72 -7.88
CA TYR A 131 -16.07 1.54 -8.39
C TYR A 131 -16.98 0.81 -9.38
N TYR A 132 -16.44 -0.12 -10.17
CA TYR A 132 -17.17 -0.74 -11.27
C TYR A 132 -17.34 -2.26 -11.14
N GLY A 133 -16.88 -2.84 -10.03
CA GLY A 133 -16.99 -4.26 -9.77
C GLY A 133 -15.83 -5.08 -10.31
N LYS A 134 -15.73 -6.34 -9.84
CA LYS A 134 -14.59 -7.23 -10.11
C LYS A 134 -14.42 -7.60 -11.59
N ASP A 135 -15.51 -7.57 -12.36
CA ASP A 135 -15.50 -7.97 -13.77
C ASP A 135 -15.06 -6.85 -14.73
N ILE A 136 -14.84 -5.63 -14.20
CA ILE A 136 -14.47 -4.47 -15.03
C ILE A 136 -13.20 -4.72 -15.84
N LEU A 137 -12.19 -5.32 -15.24
CA LEU A 137 -10.91 -5.57 -15.88
C LEU A 137 -11.06 -6.53 -17.06
N ILE A 138 -11.83 -7.61 -16.86
CA ILE A 138 -12.13 -8.59 -17.92
C ILE A 138 -12.97 -7.95 -19.03
N SER A 139 -13.93 -7.08 -18.66
CA SER A 139 -14.75 -6.35 -19.62
C SER A 139 -13.90 -5.43 -20.52
N ILE A 140 -12.99 -4.63 -19.93
CA ILE A 140 -12.06 -3.79 -20.67
C ILE A 140 -11.21 -4.65 -21.62
N LEU A 141 -10.58 -5.72 -21.13
CA LEU A 141 -9.71 -6.58 -21.94
C LEU A 141 -10.47 -7.26 -23.08
N ASN A 142 -11.71 -7.69 -22.86
CA ASN A 142 -12.55 -8.27 -23.91
C ASN A 142 -12.89 -7.25 -25.01
N LYS A 143 -13.21 -6.02 -24.65
CA LYS A 143 -13.47 -4.95 -25.62
C LYS A 143 -12.22 -4.61 -26.43
N MET A 144 -11.05 -4.55 -25.78
CA MET A 144 -9.77 -4.39 -26.47
C MET A 144 -9.47 -5.55 -27.41
N ARG A 145 -9.78 -6.79 -27.02
CA ARG A 145 -9.65 -7.97 -27.89
C ARG A 145 -10.55 -7.89 -29.13
N LEU A 146 -11.68 -7.21 -29.03
CA LEU A 146 -12.59 -6.96 -30.16
C LEU A 146 -12.18 -5.74 -31.01
N GLY A 147 -11.06 -5.07 -30.70
CA GLY A 147 -10.48 -4.02 -31.52
C GLY A 147 -10.66 -2.60 -30.97
N SER A 148 -11.30 -2.41 -29.82
CA SER A 148 -11.37 -1.10 -29.17
C SER A 148 -9.99 -0.71 -28.63
N ASP A 149 -9.64 0.57 -28.70
CA ASP A 149 -8.52 1.08 -27.92
C ASP A 149 -8.84 1.11 -26.41
N PHE A 150 -7.85 1.40 -25.56
CA PHE A 150 -8.03 1.35 -24.12
C PHE A 150 -9.07 2.37 -23.62
N GLN A 151 -9.09 3.60 -24.16
CA GLN A 151 -10.04 4.63 -23.72
C GLN A 151 -11.46 4.26 -24.07
N GLN A 152 -11.69 3.82 -25.31
CA GLN A 152 -13.00 3.33 -25.77
C GLN A 152 -13.46 2.09 -24.98
N ALA A 153 -12.52 1.17 -24.67
CA ALA A 153 -12.81 -0.02 -23.89
C ALA A 153 -13.19 0.32 -22.44
N LEU A 154 -12.47 1.25 -21.82
CA LEU A 154 -12.76 1.77 -20.47
C LEU A 154 -14.14 2.41 -20.45
N GLU A 155 -14.37 3.41 -21.30
CA GLU A 155 -15.64 4.14 -21.39
C GLU A 155 -16.82 3.22 -21.62
N SER A 156 -16.71 2.31 -22.58
CA SER A 156 -17.75 1.33 -22.87
C SER A 156 -17.98 0.30 -21.78
N ALA A 157 -17.00 0.05 -20.89
CA ALA A 157 -17.12 -0.89 -19.78
C ALA A 157 -17.59 -0.24 -18.50
N SER A 158 -17.15 0.98 -18.22
CA SER A 158 -17.46 1.73 -16.98
C SER A 158 -18.60 2.72 -17.12
N GLY A 159 -18.90 3.16 -18.36
CA GLY A 159 -19.81 4.27 -18.64
C GLY A 159 -19.19 5.66 -18.44
N GLU A 160 -17.89 5.76 -18.22
CA GLU A 160 -17.19 7.00 -17.88
C GLU A 160 -15.86 7.12 -18.62
N GLU A 161 -15.47 8.37 -18.92
CA GLU A 161 -14.20 8.67 -19.55
C GLU A 161 -13.01 8.49 -18.59
N LEU A 162 -11.80 8.40 -19.15
CA LEU A 162 -10.56 8.25 -18.36
C LEU A 162 -10.35 9.45 -17.40
N LEU A 163 -10.83 10.63 -17.74
CA LEU A 163 -10.72 11.82 -16.90
C LEU A 163 -11.61 11.70 -15.65
N ASP A 164 -12.83 11.19 -15.81
CA ASP A 164 -13.75 10.95 -14.69
C ASP A 164 -13.18 9.88 -13.77
N PHE A 165 -12.62 8.83 -14.34
CA PHE A 165 -11.93 7.81 -13.57
C PHE A 165 -10.70 8.38 -12.83
N GLN A 166 -9.95 9.33 -13.41
CA GLN A 166 -8.84 10.01 -12.73
C GLN A 166 -9.32 10.69 -11.43
N ILE A 167 -10.46 11.39 -11.49
CA ILE A 167 -11.04 12.06 -10.31
C ILE A 167 -11.45 11.02 -9.25
N LYS A 168 -12.10 9.95 -9.67
CA LYS A 168 -12.46 8.82 -8.79
C LYS A 168 -11.24 8.14 -8.18
N PHE A 169 -10.17 8.00 -8.93
CA PHE A 169 -8.92 7.45 -8.42
C PHE A 169 -8.30 8.33 -7.32
N GLU A 170 -8.32 9.64 -7.48
CA GLU A 170 -7.86 10.58 -6.45
C GLU A 170 -8.70 10.47 -5.17
N LEU A 171 -10.03 10.39 -5.31
CA LEU A 171 -10.95 10.14 -4.18
C LEU A 171 -10.71 8.76 -3.55
N TYR A 172 -10.40 7.75 -4.36
CA TYR A 172 -10.04 6.42 -3.86
C TYR A 172 -8.77 6.46 -3.01
N LEU A 173 -7.73 7.18 -3.47
CA LEU A 173 -6.50 7.36 -2.71
C LEU A 173 -6.77 8.08 -1.39
N GLU A 174 -7.56 9.12 -1.39
CA GLU A 174 -7.95 9.86 -0.20
C GLU A 174 -8.66 8.95 0.83
N ASN A 175 -9.67 8.23 0.41
CA ASN A 175 -10.50 7.44 1.31
C ASN A 175 -9.81 6.17 1.83
N ASN A 176 -8.95 5.54 1.00
CA ASN A 176 -8.39 4.23 1.33
C ASN A 176 -6.95 4.28 1.88
N PHE A 177 -6.20 5.37 1.66
CA PHE A 177 -4.82 5.46 2.11
C PHE A 177 -4.58 6.53 3.20
N ASN A 178 -5.59 7.32 3.55
CA ASN A 178 -5.49 8.36 4.55
C ASN A 178 -5.11 7.80 5.94
N TRP A 179 -5.70 6.67 6.35
CA TRP A 179 -5.48 6.03 7.65
C TRP A 179 -4.07 5.46 7.85
N VAL A 180 -3.35 5.13 6.76
CA VAL A 180 -1.99 4.57 6.83
C VAL A 180 -1.00 5.55 7.47
N PHE A 181 -1.31 6.85 7.45
CA PHE A 181 -0.58 7.86 8.23
C PHE A 181 -0.53 7.52 9.73
N LEU A 182 -1.59 6.94 10.30
CA LEU A 182 -1.65 6.54 11.70
C LEU A 182 -0.58 5.50 12.06
N LEU A 183 -0.20 4.62 11.14
CA LEU A 183 0.89 3.67 11.35
C LEU A 183 2.25 4.36 11.50
N ARG A 184 2.44 5.52 10.89
CA ARG A 184 3.64 6.33 11.06
C ARG A 184 3.71 7.00 12.42
N ALA A 185 2.55 7.32 12.98
CA ALA A 185 2.44 7.88 14.33
C ALA A 185 2.74 6.81 15.41
N SER A 186 2.75 5.52 15.07
CA SER A 186 2.95 4.41 16.01
C SER A 186 4.26 4.53 16.82
N LYS A 187 5.34 5.04 16.21
CA LYS A 187 6.60 5.30 16.92
C LYS A 187 6.43 6.29 18.10
N TYR A 188 5.49 7.22 18.01
CA TYR A 188 5.18 8.16 19.08
C TYR A 188 4.30 7.54 20.16
N ILE A 189 3.50 6.51 19.82
CA ILE A 189 2.66 5.78 20.77
C ILE A 189 3.53 5.11 21.84
N PHE A 190 4.68 4.54 21.45
CA PHE A 190 5.63 3.92 22.38
C PHE A 190 6.29 4.94 23.34
N VAL A 191 6.29 6.22 22.99
CA VAL A 191 6.78 7.28 23.87
C VAL A 191 5.65 7.86 24.71
N ILE A 192 4.49 8.10 24.12
CA ILE A 192 3.35 8.74 24.78
C ILE A 192 2.69 7.80 25.79
N LEU A 193 2.55 6.51 25.48
CA LEU A 193 1.89 5.54 26.35
C LEU A 193 2.58 5.40 27.73
N PRO A 194 3.91 5.23 27.85
CA PRO A 194 4.60 5.24 29.13
C PRO A 194 4.40 6.55 29.91
N ILE A 195 4.40 7.70 29.23
CA ILE A 195 4.18 9.00 29.89
C ILE A 195 2.77 9.06 30.50
N ILE A 196 1.75 8.64 29.77
CA ILE A 196 0.36 8.57 30.27
C ILE A 196 0.28 7.63 31.47
N LEU A 197 0.93 6.45 31.41
CA LEU A 197 0.94 5.50 32.51
C LEU A 197 1.63 6.05 33.75
N ILE A 198 2.77 6.73 33.59
CA ILE A 198 3.48 7.39 34.70
C ILE A 198 2.62 8.48 35.33
N LEU A 199 2.00 9.33 34.51
CA LEU A 199 1.11 10.39 35.01
C LEU A 199 -0.09 9.81 35.75
N GLY A 200 -0.71 8.76 35.19
CA GLY A 200 -1.81 8.03 35.84
C GLY A 200 -1.39 7.40 37.16
N PHE A 201 -0.20 6.79 37.22
CA PHE A 201 0.37 6.26 38.47
C PHE A 201 0.61 7.32 39.52
N ILE A 202 1.20 8.45 39.12
CA ILE A 202 1.45 9.61 40.06
C ILE A 202 0.12 10.14 40.57
N TYR A 203 -0.88 10.29 39.69
CA TYR A 203 -2.22 10.76 40.08
C TYR A 203 -2.86 9.80 41.09
N HIS A 204 -2.84 8.50 40.79
CA HIS A 204 -3.45 7.48 41.66
C HIS A 204 -2.74 7.39 43.01
N ARG A 205 -1.38 7.47 43.03
CA ARG A 205 -0.59 7.50 44.25
C ARG A 205 -0.89 8.71 45.11
N ARG A 206 -1.05 9.91 44.51
CA ARG A 206 -1.40 11.14 45.23
C ARG A 206 -2.79 11.06 45.84
N ARG A 207 -3.75 10.48 45.11
CA ARG A 207 -5.11 10.27 45.59
C ARG A 207 -5.14 9.28 46.74
N GLY A 208 -4.42 8.15 46.62
CA GLY A 208 -4.32 7.17 47.70
C GLY A 208 -3.75 7.76 48.99
N LYS A 209 -2.68 8.59 48.92
CA LYS A 209 -2.12 9.28 50.10
C LYS A 209 -3.12 10.21 50.79
N LYS A 210 -3.99 10.88 50.04
CA LYS A 210 -5.03 11.73 50.64
C LYS A 210 -6.08 10.91 51.40
N ILE A 211 -6.47 9.78 50.85
CA ILE A 211 -7.46 8.87 51.47
C ILE A 211 -6.86 8.27 52.75
N VAL A 212 -5.63 7.78 52.71
CA VAL A 212 -4.95 7.25 53.93
C VAL A 212 -4.87 8.31 55.02
N LYS A 213 -4.51 9.54 54.65
CA LYS A 213 -4.46 10.65 55.61
C LYS A 213 -5.83 11.01 56.21
N GLN A 214 -6.90 10.87 55.45
CA GLN A 214 -8.27 11.03 55.97
C GLN A 214 -8.63 9.93 56.98
N TRP A 215 -8.30 8.68 56.68
CA TRP A 215 -8.53 7.56 57.60
C TRP A 215 -7.70 7.70 58.90
N GLU A 216 -6.44 8.13 58.82
CA GLU A 216 -5.62 8.41 60.01
C GLU A 216 -6.24 9.50 60.92
N ILE A 217 -6.86 10.53 60.31
CA ILE A 217 -7.55 11.60 61.06
C ILE A 217 -8.85 11.05 61.69
N GLU A 218 -9.63 10.26 60.93
CA GLU A 218 -10.85 9.64 61.41
C GLU A 218 -10.58 8.69 62.60
N GLU A 219 -9.53 7.85 62.48
CA GLU A 219 -9.10 6.95 63.56
C GLU A 219 -8.65 7.71 64.82
N GLN A 220 -7.92 8.81 64.67
CA GLN A 220 -7.52 9.66 65.81
C GLN A 220 -8.75 10.30 66.49
N LEU A 221 -9.75 10.71 65.74
CA LEU A 221 -11.00 11.28 66.28
C LEU A 221 -11.80 10.23 67.05
N GLU A 222 -11.92 9.02 66.50
CA GLU A 222 -12.61 7.91 67.18
C GLU A 222 -11.89 7.48 68.48
N ASP A 223 -10.56 7.51 68.51
CA ASP A 223 -9.80 7.21 69.73
C ASP A 223 -9.94 8.32 70.81
N LEU A 224 -10.06 9.58 70.39
CA LEU A 224 -10.33 10.68 71.33
C LEU A 224 -11.75 10.59 71.93
N GLU A 225 -12.77 10.33 71.14
CA GLU A 225 -14.15 10.13 71.60
C GLU A 225 -14.25 8.93 72.56
N ARG A 226 -13.56 7.83 72.23
CA ARG A 226 -13.56 6.64 73.10
C ARG A 226 -12.90 6.90 74.47
N ASN A 227 -11.89 7.72 74.55
CA ASN A 227 -11.19 8.08 75.78
C ASN A 227 -12.00 9.09 76.66
N GLU A 228 -12.88 9.87 76.04
CA GLU A 228 -13.79 10.77 76.79
C GLU A 228 -15.00 10.03 77.39
N GLU A 229 -15.38 8.89 76.84
CA GLU A 229 -16.52 8.07 77.32
C GLU A 229 -16.15 7.11 78.47
N LEU A 230 -14.87 6.99 78.82
CA LEU A 230 -14.42 6.16 79.96
C LEU A 230 -14.45 6.96 81.26
N PRO A 231 -15.46 6.84 82.14
CA PRO A 231 -15.49 7.52 83.43
C PRO A 231 -14.45 6.92 84.38
N ASN A 232 -13.72 7.79 85.11
CA ASN A 232 -12.84 7.42 86.21
C ASN A 232 -13.57 6.68 87.34
#